data_190d5ed1b669ea2e8c7fe7992270af4d
#
_entry.id   190d5ed1b669ea2e8c7fe7992270af4d
#
_cell.length_a   1.000
_cell.length_b   1.000
_cell.length_c   1.000
_cell.angle_alpha   90.00
_cell.angle_beta   90.00
_cell.angle_gamma   90.00
#
_symmetry.space_group_name_H-M   'P 1'
#
loop_
_entity.id
_entity.type
_entity.pdbx_description
1 polymer ?
#
loop_
_entity_poly.entity_id
_entity_poly.type
_entity_poly.pdbx_seq_one_letter_code
_entity_poly.pdbx_strand_id
1 'polypeptide(L)'
;MKHCKLYVPLFFLVISCSQVKNEEQKKLDETYDWEELIDKNLTQWDTYLSYQHQPGYDGSVPLDENGEEIAPIGLNNSDYSVFSTIKDGEETIIKNTGEYYGCLITKNEYKNYHFQLKYKWGDKTYGYRKELLKDSGILYHSVGPMAVEYWRSWMLSQEFQIMEGHTGDFWSQANSLIDIKAYKPESVLDPLAHESQEYLPIGMGSPYNNYCLRSGNYEKPDDEWNTLELICYEGKSLHIVNGE
;
A
#
# COMPACT_ATOMS: atom_id res chain seq x y z
N MET A 1 -51.91 -18.83 49.58
CA MET A 1 -50.68 -19.22 48.87
C MET A 1 -50.34 -18.09 47.91
N LYS A 2 -49.29 -17.30 48.21
CA LYS A 2 -48.85 -16.15 47.42
C LYS A 2 -47.66 -16.60 46.55
N HIS A 3 -47.82 -16.55 45.23
CA HIS A 3 -46.70 -16.83 44.29
C HIS A 3 -45.87 -15.57 44.12
N CYS A 4 -44.61 -15.64 44.55
CA CYS A 4 -43.59 -14.62 44.32
C CYS A 4 -42.90 -14.94 42.98
N LYS A 5 -43.08 -14.06 41.96
CA LYS A 5 -42.35 -14.16 40.70
C LYS A 5 -41.05 -13.32 40.83
N LEU A 6 -39.92 -14.02 40.84
CA LEU A 6 -38.58 -13.40 40.80
C LEU A 6 -38.27 -13.02 39.37
N TYR A 7 -38.20 -11.73 39.02
CA TYR A 7 -37.68 -11.23 37.78
C TYR A 7 -36.14 -11.11 37.95
N VAL A 8 -35.40 -11.93 37.24
CA VAL A 8 -33.93 -11.74 37.03
C VAL A 8 -33.76 -10.88 35.82
N PRO A 9 -33.19 -9.67 35.89
CA PRO A 9 -32.85 -8.91 34.70
C PRO A 9 -31.63 -9.59 34.02
N LEU A 10 -31.85 -10.10 32.82
CA LEU A 10 -30.78 -10.60 31.97
C LEU A 10 -30.03 -9.36 31.45
N PHE A 11 -28.91 -9.04 32.09
CA PHE A 11 -27.95 -8.08 31.52
C PHE A 11 -27.28 -8.75 30.32
N PHE A 12 -27.68 -8.39 29.13
CA PHE A 12 -26.88 -8.61 27.95
C PHE A 12 -25.62 -7.73 28.03
N LEU A 13 -24.51 -8.32 28.41
CA LEU A 13 -23.19 -7.74 28.18
C LEU A 13 -22.97 -7.73 26.66
N VAL A 14 -23.28 -6.62 26.01
CA VAL A 14 -22.80 -6.33 24.69
C VAL A 14 -21.34 -5.94 24.87
N ILE A 15 -20.45 -6.96 24.95
CA ILE A 15 -19.02 -6.71 24.79
C ILE A 15 -18.87 -6.29 23.32
N SER A 16 -18.57 -5.02 23.13
CA SER A 16 -18.36 -4.45 21.81
C SER A 16 -17.25 -5.25 21.11
N CYS A 17 -17.51 -5.73 19.91
CA CYS A 17 -16.57 -6.46 19.07
C CYS A 17 -15.23 -5.69 18.92
N SER A 18 -15.27 -4.37 19.04
CA SER A 18 -14.10 -3.47 19.02
C SER A 18 -13.16 -3.62 20.23
N GLN A 19 -13.69 -3.96 21.41
CA GLN A 19 -12.83 -4.16 22.59
C GLN A 19 -12.10 -5.49 22.55
N VAL A 20 -12.72 -6.54 22.02
CA VAL A 20 -12.08 -7.86 21.85
C VAL A 20 -10.99 -7.77 20.77
N LYS A 21 -11.27 -7.12 19.64
CA LYS A 21 -10.25 -6.88 18.58
C LYS A 21 -9.07 -6.05 19.12
N ASN A 22 -9.28 -5.06 19.97
CA ASN A 22 -8.22 -4.27 20.57
C ASN A 22 -7.37 -5.05 21.60
N GLU A 23 -7.97 -5.96 22.36
CA GLU A 23 -7.22 -6.80 23.30
C GLU A 23 -6.42 -7.89 22.60
N GLU A 24 -6.95 -8.47 21.52
CA GLU A 24 -6.23 -9.42 20.67
C GLU A 24 -5.09 -8.73 19.93
N GLN A 25 -5.30 -7.55 19.37
CA GLN A 25 -4.26 -6.75 18.73
C GLN A 25 -3.15 -6.38 19.71
N LYS A 26 -3.50 -5.88 20.89
CA LYS A 26 -2.54 -5.57 21.93
C LYS A 26 -1.73 -6.78 22.39
N LYS A 27 -2.35 -7.96 22.43
CA LYS A 27 -1.67 -9.22 22.76
C LYS A 27 -0.76 -9.71 21.64
N LEU A 28 -1.09 -9.43 20.37
CA LEU A 28 -0.22 -9.66 19.22
C LEU A 28 0.97 -8.69 19.27
N ASP A 29 0.74 -7.42 19.53
CA ASP A 29 1.79 -6.39 19.66
C ASP A 29 2.78 -6.71 20.80
N GLU A 30 2.33 -7.33 21.89
CA GLU A 30 3.19 -7.81 22.98
C GLU A 30 4.00 -9.07 22.64
N THR A 31 3.67 -9.75 21.53
CA THR A 31 4.31 -11.03 21.14
C THR A 31 5.32 -10.87 20.00
N TYR A 32 5.30 -9.75 19.28
CA TYR A 32 6.20 -9.45 18.18
C TYR A 32 7.17 -8.34 18.56
N ASP A 33 8.41 -8.52 18.17
CA ASP A 33 9.47 -7.51 18.32
C ASP A 33 9.37 -6.55 17.12
N TRP A 34 8.52 -5.51 17.26
CA TRP A 34 8.28 -4.52 16.23
C TRP A 34 9.46 -3.56 16.12
N GLU A 35 9.92 -3.34 14.88
CA GLU A 35 10.89 -2.30 14.54
C GLU A 35 10.15 -1.07 14.02
N GLU A 36 10.37 0.09 14.68
CA GLU A 36 9.85 1.37 14.19
C GLU A 36 10.71 1.86 13.02
N LEU A 37 10.11 2.00 11.84
CA LEU A 37 10.82 2.42 10.62
C LEU A 37 10.78 3.94 10.38
N ILE A 38 9.99 4.69 11.17
CA ILE A 38 9.85 6.14 11.02
C ILE A 38 10.60 6.85 12.16
N ASP A 39 11.72 7.46 11.84
CA ASP A 39 12.40 8.42 12.71
C ASP A 39 12.37 9.84 12.10
N LYS A 40 12.77 10.83 12.89
CA LYS A 40 12.76 12.23 12.48
C LYS A 40 13.50 12.51 11.16
N ASN A 41 14.51 11.73 10.84
CA ASN A 41 15.41 11.98 9.70
C ASN A 41 15.30 10.90 8.62
N LEU A 42 14.35 9.97 8.72
CA LEU A 42 14.17 8.82 7.81
C LEU A 42 15.47 8.02 7.61
N THR A 43 16.22 7.79 8.70
CA THR A 43 17.57 7.20 8.62
C THR A 43 17.58 5.77 8.11
N GLN A 44 16.45 5.07 8.20
CA GLN A 44 16.28 3.70 7.71
C GLN A 44 15.85 3.63 6.23
N TRP A 45 15.72 4.79 5.57
CA TRP A 45 15.20 4.88 4.21
C TRP A 45 16.19 5.54 3.28
N ASP A 46 16.24 5.04 2.05
CA ASP A 46 16.72 5.77 0.89
C ASP A 46 15.54 6.34 0.12
N THR A 47 15.76 7.43 -0.61
CA THR A 47 14.77 8.03 -1.50
C THR A 47 15.21 7.85 -2.94
N TYR A 48 14.30 7.54 -3.82
CA TYR A 48 14.52 7.61 -5.26
C TYR A 48 13.44 8.45 -5.90
N LEU A 49 13.83 9.39 -6.75
CA LEU A 49 12.92 10.20 -7.55
C LEU A 49 13.27 10.04 -9.03
N SER A 50 12.26 9.84 -9.87
CA SER A 50 12.47 9.83 -11.31
C SER A 50 12.23 11.22 -11.92
N TYR A 51 11.02 11.53 -12.28
CA TYR A 51 10.68 12.76 -12.98
C TYR A 51 9.52 13.48 -12.29
N GLN A 52 9.43 14.78 -12.52
CA GLN A 52 8.28 15.55 -12.08
C GLN A 52 7.02 15.13 -12.85
N HIS A 53 5.90 15.04 -12.14
CA HIS A 53 4.60 14.82 -12.76
C HIS A 53 4.27 15.95 -13.74
N GLN A 54 4.02 15.61 -14.98
CA GLN A 54 3.65 16.56 -16.04
C GLN A 54 2.43 16.05 -16.81
N PRO A 55 1.53 16.95 -17.29
CA PRO A 55 0.45 16.56 -18.17
C PRO A 55 0.98 15.89 -19.43
N GLY A 56 0.34 14.79 -19.84
CA GLY A 56 0.71 14.05 -21.06
C GLY A 56 1.93 13.14 -20.92
N TYR A 57 2.47 12.94 -19.71
CA TYR A 57 3.50 11.93 -19.48
C TYR A 57 2.96 10.53 -19.81
N ASP A 58 3.67 9.83 -20.67
CA ASP A 58 3.27 8.53 -21.22
C ASP A 58 4.19 7.37 -20.79
N GLY A 59 5.05 7.59 -19.78
CA GLY A 59 6.03 6.62 -19.32
C GLY A 59 7.33 6.57 -20.12
N SER A 60 7.45 7.34 -21.20
CA SER A 60 8.71 7.46 -21.92
C SER A 60 9.75 8.28 -21.12
N VAL A 61 11.03 8.08 -21.43
CA VAL A 61 12.07 8.93 -20.85
C VAL A 61 11.91 10.34 -21.43
N PRO A 62 11.79 11.39 -20.57
CA PRO A 62 11.73 12.76 -21.04
C PRO A 62 13.00 13.15 -21.81
N LEU A 63 12.84 13.98 -22.84
CA LEU A 63 13.96 14.49 -23.65
C LEU A 63 14.15 15.98 -23.38
N ASP A 64 15.39 16.44 -23.46
CA ASP A 64 15.74 17.85 -23.41
C ASP A 64 15.46 18.57 -24.76
N GLU A 65 15.80 19.86 -24.85
CA GLU A 65 15.63 20.67 -26.05
C GLU A 65 16.45 20.21 -27.27
N ASN A 66 17.50 19.39 -27.03
CA ASN A 66 18.36 18.83 -28.05
C ASN A 66 17.92 17.41 -28.47
N GLY A 67 16.91 16.85 -27.80
CA GLY A 67 16.43 15.48 -28.00
C GLY A 67 17.23 14.41 -27.26
N GLU A 68 18.06 14.81 -26.30
CA GLU A 68 18.81 13.89 -25.46
C GLU A 68 17.98 13.48 -24.23
N GLU A 69 18.15 12.25 -23.75
CA GLU A 69 17.45 11.72 -22.60
C GLU A 69 17.81 12.50 -21.33
N ILE A 70 16.79 12.99 -20.61
CA ILE A 70 16.96 13.62 -19.30
C ILE A 70 17.15 12.51 -18.27
N ALA A 71 18.26 12.57 -17.54
CA ALA A 71 18.48 11.64 -16.42
C ALA A 71 17.43 11.83 -15.32
N PRO A 72 17.02 10.76 -14.61
CA PRO A 72 16.17 10.88 -13.45
C PRO A 72 16.88 11.67 -12.34
N ILE A 73 16.10 12.25 -11.41
CA ILE A 73 16.63 12.94 -10.22
C ILE A 73 17.55 12.02 -9.42
N GLY A 74 17.18 10.75 -9.31
CA GLY A 74 18.04 9.67 -8.79
C GLY A 74 17.89 9.44 -7.29
N LEU A 75 18.89 8.72 -6.76
CA LEU A 75 18.91 8.23 -5.39
C LEU A 75 19.40 9.31 -4.42
N ASN A 76 18.69 9.51 -3.31
CA ASN A 76 19.06 10.38 -2.19
C ASN A 76 19.46 11.82 -2.58
N ASN A 77 18.79 12.37 -3.58
CA ASN A 77 19.03 13.75 -4.00
C ASN A 77 18.42 14.74 -3.00
N SER A 78 19.27 15.44 -2.24
CA SER A 78 18.88 16.35 -1.15
C SER A 78 18.26 17.68 -1.62
N ASP A 79 18.33 18.00 -2.90
CA ASP A 79 17.75 19.23 -3.47
C ASP A 79 16.22 19.14 -3.55
N TYR A 80 15.66 17.94 -3.33
CA TYR A 80 14.24 17.66 -3.43
C TYR A 80 13.66 17.17 -2.10
N SER A 81 12.68 17.88 -1.56
CA SER A 81 11.99 17.54 -0.31
C SER A 81 10.61 16.94 -0.56
N VAL A 82 10.54 15.86 -1.35
CA VAL A 82 9.28 15.18 -1.64
C VAL A 82 8.77 14.41 -0.43
N PHE A 83 9.68 13.74 0.27
CA PHE A 83 9.41 13.03 1.51
C PHE A 83 10.02 13.81 2.68
N SER A 84 9.20 14.11 3.67
CA SER A 84 9.63 14.81 4.89
C SER A 84 8.87 14.28 6.09
N THR A 85 9.43 14.46 7.29
CA THR A 85 8.73 14.11 8.52
C THR A 85 8.11 15.34 9.15
N ILE A 86 6.90 15.19 9.65
CA ILE A 86 6.17 16.20 10.43
C ILE A 86 5.66 15.57 11.73
N LYS A 87 5.25 16.40 12.67
CA LYS A 87 4.56 15.97 13.88
C LYS A 87 3.04 16.07 13.70
N ASP A 88 2.34 15.01 14.07
CA ASP A 88 0.89 15.00 14.26
C ASP A 88 0.60 14.55 15.69
N GLY A 89 0.39 15.52 16.59
CA GLY A 89 0.41 15.27 18.03
C GLY A 89 1.77 14.79 18.51
N GLU A 90 1.83 13.64 19.13
CA GLU A 90 3.08 13.00 19.60
C GLU A 90 3.73 12.12 18.53
N GLU A 91 2.98 11.71 17.51
CA GLU A 91 3.46 10.82 16.45
C GLU A 91 4.34 11.57 15.44
N THR A 92 5.31 10.85 14.85
CA THR A 92 6.07 11.32 13.70
C THR A 92 5.48 10.66 12.45
N ILE A 93 5.07 11.45 11.48
CA ILE A 93 4.51 10.94 10.23
C ILE A 93 5.35 11.38 9.04
N ILE A 94 5.34 10.59 7.97
CA ILE A 94 5.94 10.95 6.69
C ILE A 94 4.91 11.73 5.89
N LYS A 95 5.28 12.92 5.46
CA LYS A 95 4.54 13.69 4.47
C LYS A 95 5.18 13.48 3.10
N ASN A 96 4.39 12.97 2.17
CA ASN A 96 4.72 12.93 0.76
C ASN A 96 4.00 14.07 0.02
N THR A 97 4.74 14.89 -0.73
CA THR A 97 4.12 16.01 -1.48
C THR A 97 3.38 15.54 -2.72
N GLY A 98 3.77 14.41 -3.31
CA GLY A 98 3.14 13.85 -4.50
C GLY A 98 3.50 14.53 -5.82
N GLU A 99 4.51 15.42 -5.85
CA GLU A 99 4.86 16.20 -7.05
C GLU A 99 5.72 15.45 -8.06
N TYR A 100 6.35 14.35 -7.63
CA TYR A 100 7.30 13.57 -8.40
C TYR A 100 6.96 12.08 -8.32
N TYR A 101 7.24 11.36 -9.40
CA TYR A 101 7.30 9.90 -9.35
C TYR A 101 8.53 9.49 -8.53
N GLY A 102 8.33 8.63 -7.54
CA GLY A 102 9.42 8.18 -6.68
C GLY A 102 8.95 7.32 -5.52
N CYS A 103 9.88 6.89 -4.71
CA CYS A 103 9.59 6.03 -3.56
C CYS A 103 10.59 6.22 -2.41
N LEU A 104 10.16 5.77 -1.23
CA LEU A 104 11.05 5.44 -0.11
C LEU A 104 11.41 3.96 -0.21
N ILE A 105 12.68 3.64 0.04
CA ILE A 105 13.21 2.29 -0.02
C ILE A 105 13.87 1.99 1.32
N THR A 106 13.50 0.88 1.97
CA THR A 106 14.19 0.44 3.18
C THR A 106 15.64 0.10 2.88
N LYS A 107 16.58 0.61 3.70
CA LYS A 107 18.01 0.29 3.57
C LYS A 107 18.31 -1.16 3.91
N ASN A 108 17.53 -1.73 4.82
CA ASN A 108 17.61 -3.13 5.19
C ASN A 108 16.72 -3.99 4.28
N GLU A 109 17.17 -5.21 4.02
CA GLU A 109 16.38 -6.25 3.37
C GLU A 109 15.63 -7.06 4.42
N TYR A 110 14.38 -7.38 4.13
CA TYR A 110 13.50 -8.12 5.04
C TYR A 110 13.02 -9.42 4.39
N LYS A 111 12.87 -10.46 5.20
CA LYS A 111 12.32 -11.75 4.82
C LYS A 111 11.43 -12.29 5.92
N ASN A 112 10.28 -12.84 5.55
CA ASN A 112 9.30 -13.37 6.51
C ASN A 112 8.93 -12.31 7.55
N TYR A 113 8.25 -11.27 7.13
CA TYR A 113 7.92 -10.09 7.94
C TYR A 113 6.43 -9.82 7.96
N HIS A 114 6.02 -9.08 8.97
CA HIS A 114 4.73 -8.42 9.06
C HIS A 114 5.02 -6.90 9.03
N PHE A 115 4.55 -6.23 8.01
CA PHE A 115 4.70 -4.78 7.84
C PHE A 115 3.36 -4.10 8.08
N GLN A 116 3.34 -3.05 8.89
CA GLN A 116 2.16 -2.24 9.13
C GLN A 116 2.41 -0.79 8.71
N LEU A 117 1.47 -0.20 8.01
CA LEU A 117 1.47 1.18 7.58
C LEU A 117 0.11 1.81 7.87
N LYS A 118 0.12 3.06 8.35
CA LYS A 118 -1.08 3.91 8.34
C LYS A 118 -0.92 5.01 7.31
N TYR A 119 -1.97 5.27 6.54
CA TYR A 119 -1.99 6.37 5.59
C TYR A 119 -3.28 7.17 5.68
N LYS A 120 -3.19 8.41 5.25
CA LYS A 120 -4.30 9.32 5.03
C LYS A 120 -4.00 10.18 3.81
N TRP A 121 -4.99 10.38 2.96
CA TRP A 121 -4.84 11.21 1.78
C TRP A 121 -4.68 12.69 2.11
N GLY A 122 -3.81 13.38 1.36
CA GLY A 122 -3.77 14.84 1.33
C GLY A 122 -4.81 15.41 0.36
N ASP A 123 -4.91 16.75 0.32
CA ASP A 123 -5.96 17.45 -0.45
C ASP A 123 -5.61 17.67 -1.93
N LYS A 124 -4.38 17.34 -2.35
CA LYS A 124 -3.85 17.73 -3.67
C LYS A 124 -3.37 16.57 -4.49
N THR A 125 -3.61 16.68 -5.80
CA THR A 125 -2.96 15.90 -6.84
C THR A 125 -2.18 16.81 -7.78
N TYR A 126 -1.18 16.29 -8.48
CA TYR A 126 -0.25 17.08 -9.29
C TYR A 126 -0.13 16.55 -10.71
N GLY A 127 0.25 17.44 -11.63
CA GLY A 127 0.63 17.13 -13.00
C GLY A 127 -0.37 16.24 -13.72
N TYR A 128 0.07 15.09 -14.14
CA TYR A 128 -0.73 14.09 -14.85
C TYR A 128 -1.95 13.63 -14.04
N ARG A 129 -1.81 13.55 -12.71
CA ARG A 129 -2.86 13.07 -11.81
C ARG A 129 -3.83 14.15 -11.31
N LYS A 130 -3.73 15.38 -11.82
CA LYS A 130 -4.51 16.51 -11.31
C LYS A 130 -6.02 16.27 -11.31
N GLU A 131 -6.52 15.53 -12.28
CA GLU A 131 -7.94 15.18 -12.42
C GLU A 131 -8.19 13.67 -12.26
N LEU A 132 -7.23 12.95 -11.68
CA LEU A 132 -7.31 11.51 -11.46
C LEU A 132 -7.31 11.19 -9.98
N LEU A 133 -7.65 9.95 -9.64
CA LEU A 133 -7.59 9.42 -8.28
C LEU A 133 -6.18 9.53 -7.71
N LYS A 134 -6.07 9.80 -6.42
CA LYS A 134 -4.82 9.76 -5.67
C LYS A 134 -4.29 8.34 -5.68
N ASP A 135 -2.97 8.18 -5.81
CA ASP A 135 -2.35 6.90 -6.10
C ASP A 135 -0.99 6.78 -5.42
N SER A 136 -0.77 5.66 -4.79
CA SER A 136 0.43 5.24 -4.10
C SER A 136 0.43 3.71 -3.95
N GLY A 137 1.42 3.12 -3.29
CA GLY A 137 1.45 1.68 -3.06
C GLY A 137 2.55 1.26 -2.10
N ILE A 138 2.43 0.03 -1.59
CA ILE A 138 3.50 -0.67 -0.89
C ILE A 138 4.10 -1.65 -1.89
N LEU A 139 5.33 -1.37 -2.34
CA LEU A 139 6.07 -2.26 -3.22
C LEU A 139 6.86 -3.26 -2.37
N TYR A 140 6.65 -4.54 -2.60
CA TYR A 140 7.29 -5.60 -1.84
C TYR A 140 7.89 -6.68 -2.75
N HIS A 141 8.79 -7.49 -2.21
CA HIS A 141 9.63 -8.40 -3.00
C HIS A 141 10.38 -7.68 -4.12
N SER A 142 10.76 -6.43 -3.85
CA SER A 142 11.46 -5.57 -4.80
C SER A 142 12.87 -6.09 -5.06
N VAL A 143 13.24 -6.23 -6.33
CA VAL A 143 14.56 -6.74 -6.72
C VAL A 143 15.10 -6.04 -7.97
N GLY A 144 16.42 -6.00 -8.09
CA GLY A 144 17.11 -5.46 -9.26
C GLY A 144 17.26 -3.93 -9.23
N PRO A 145 17.47 -3.30 -10.37
CA PRO A 145 17.67 -1.86 -10.45
C PRO A 145 16.35 -1.08 -10.34
N MET A 146 16.46 0.21 -10.01
CA MET A 146 15.37 1.17 -10.10
C MET A 146 14.99 1.44 -11.57
N ALA A 147 13.81 2.01 -11.79
CA ALA A 147 13.34 2.52 -13.08
C ALA A 147 13.16 1.46 -14.17
N VAL A 148 12.81 0.24 -13.81
CA VAL A 148 12.57 -0.86 -14.77
C VAL A 148 11.11 -1.03 -15.16
N GLU A 149 10.20 -0.34 -14.46
CA GLU A 149 8.77 -0.34 -14.78
C GLU A 149 8.39 0.84 -15.71
N TYR A 150 7.11 0.90 -16.11
CA TYR A 150 6.60 1.87 -17.07
C TYR A 150 6.85 3.35 -16.68
N TRP A 151 6.67 3.67 -15.39
CA TRP A 151 6.82 5.05 -14.88
C TRP A 151 8.26 5.45 -14.57
N ARG A 152 9.22 4.54 -14.78
CA ARG A 152 10.66 4.76 -14.56
C ARG A 152 11.02 5.17 -13.13
N SER A 153 10.31 4.61 -12.14
CA SER A 153 10.52 4.98 -10.73
C SER A 153 10.99 3.82 -9.86
N TRP A 154 10.38 2.66 -9.95
CA TRP A 154 10.63 1.57 -9.01
C TRP A 154 11.24 0.32 -9.63
N MET A 155 11.56 -0.63 -8.74
CA MET A 155 12.12 -1.93 -9.08
C MET A 155 11.04 -2.87 -9.61
N LEU A 156 11.46 -3.98 -10.19
CA LEU A 156 10.59 -5.15 -10.35
C LEU A 156 10.08 -5.57 -8.97
N SER A 157 8.77 -5.63 -8.79
CA SER A 157 8.13 -5.83 -7.49
C SER A 157 6.69 -6.31 -7.61
N GLN A 158 6.12 -6.68 -6.50
CA GLN A 158 4.69 -6.83 -6.29
C GLN A 158 4.17 -5.57 -5.60
N GLU A 159 2.94 -5.16 -5.87
CA GLU A 159 2.37 -3.97 -5.25
C GLU A 159 1.08 -4.29 -4.50
N PHE A 160 1.03 -3.85 -3.27
CA PHE A 160 -0.19 -3.65 -2.51
C PHE A 160 -0.67 -2.23 -2.79
N GLN A 161 -1.66 -2.11 -3.68
CA GLN A 161 -2.14 -0.84 -4.18
C GLN A 161 -2.76 0.02 -3.08
N ILE A 162 -2.39 1.29 -3.05
CA ILE A 162 -3.01 2.37 -2.29
C ILE A 162 -3.50 3.39 -3.30
N MET A 163 -4.74 3.25 -3.76
CA MET A 163 -5.36 4.22 -4.67
C MET A 163 -6.76 4.55 -4.16
N GLU A 164 -7.15 5.80 -4.27
CA GLU A 164 -8.44 6.33 -3.80
C GLU A 164 -9.61 5.48 -4.31
N GLY A 165 -10.32 4.81 -3.39
CA GLY A 165 -11.39 3.86 -3.70
C GLY A 165 -10.94 2.47 -4.17
N HIS A 166 -9.63 2.21 -4.27
CA HIS A 166 -9.05 0.98 -4.79
C HIS A 166 -7.97 0.37 -3.87
N THR A 167 -7.83 0.85 -2.65
CA THR A 167 -6.88 0.31 -1.68
C THR A 167 -7.15 -1.17 -1.40
N GLY A 168 -6.09 -1.97 -1.53
CA GLY A 168 -6.18 -3.42 -1.39
C GLY A 168 -6.06 -4.19 -2.71
N ASP A 169 -6.22 -3.53 -3.85
CA ASP A 169 -5.97 -4.15 -5.14
C ASP A 169 -4.51 -4.59 -5.26
N PHE A 170 -4.24 -5.50 -6.15
CA PHE A 170 -2.89 -5.97 -6.46
C PHE A 170 -2.45 -5.48 -7.82
N TRP A 171 -1.19 -5.04 -7.92
CA TRP A 171 -0.54 -4.72 -9.19
C TRP A 171 0.81 -5.43 -9.30
N SER A 172 1.06 -6.02 -10.46
CA SER A 172 2.35 -6.62 -10.80
C SER A 172 3.22 -5.60 -11.49
N GLN A 173 4.28 -5.14 -10.84
CA GLN A 173 5.18 -4.12 -11.39
C GLN A 173 6.25 -4.73 -12.30
N ALA A 174 6.54 -4.04 -13.40
CA ALA A 174 7.46 -4.46 -14.45
C ALA A 174 7.07 -5.85 -15.02
N ASN A 175 8.02 -6.80 -15.00
CA ASN A 175 7.82 -8.15 -15.52
C ASN A 175 7.52 -9.16 -14.40
N SER A 176 6.99 -8.71 -13.28
CA SER A 176 6.68 -9.61 -12.16
C SER A 176 5.45 -10.47 -12.46
N LEU A 177 5.38 -11.60 -11.78
CA LEU A 177 4.28 -12.56 -11.87
C LEU A 177 4.07 -13.20 -10.51
N ILE A 178 2.81 -13.37 -10.12
CA ILE A 178 2.42 -14.06 -8.88
C ILE A 178 1.12 -14.85 -9.13
N ASP A 179 0.91 -15.89 -8.35
CA ASP A 179 -0.36 -16.60 -8.32
C ASP A 179 -1.26 -16.07 -7.20
N ILE A 180 -2.47 -15.64 -7.56
CA ILE A 180 -3.47 -15.12 -6.62
C ILE A 180 -4.71 -16.00 -6.64
N LYS A 181 -5.27 -16.32 -5.47
CA LYS A 181 -6.58 -16.96 -5.38
C LYS A 181 -7.65 -16.00 -5.89
N ALA A 182 -8.15 -16.23 -7.09
CA ALA A 182 -9.03 -15.31 -7.78
C ALA A 182 -9.92 -16.02 -8.80
N TYR A 183 -10.93 -15.31 -9.28
CA TYR A 183 -11.73 -15.72 -10.43
C TYR A 183 -11.93 -14.52 -11.36
N LYS A 184 -12.24 -14.83 -12.64
CA LYS A 184 -12.47 -13.78 -13.65
C LYS A 184 -13.96 -13.73 -13.98
N PRO A 185 -14.73 -12.76 -13.40
CA PRO A 185 -16.12 -12.55 -13.80
C PRO A 185 -16.21 -12.11 -15.26
N GLU A 186 -17.26 -12.51 -15.98
CA GLU A 186 -17.48 -12.10 -17.38
C GLU A 186 -17.71 -10.59 -17.53
N SER A 187 -18.30 -9.95 -16.50
CA SER A 187 -18.69 -8.54 -16.53
C SER A 187 -17.58 -7.58 -16.09
N VAL A 188 -16.42 -8.08 -15.65
CA VAL A 188 -15.31 -7.27 -15.11
C VAL A 188 -14.06 -7.50 -15.94
N LEU A 189 -13.27 -6.45 -16.14
CA LEU A 189 -12.06 -6.53 -16.97
C LEU A 189 -10.98 -7.39 -16.31
N ASP A 190 -10.77 -7.24 -15.00
CA ASP A 190 -9.69 -7.86 -14.25
C ASP A 190 -10.19 -8.97 -13.32
N PRO A 191 -9.35 -9.95 -12.94
CA PRO A 191 -9.67 -10.93 -11.92
C PRO A 191 -10.05 -10.30 -10.58
N LEU A 192 -10.92 -10.97 -9.83
CA LEU A 192 -11.35 -10.60 -8.49
C LEU A 192 -10.80 -11.62 -7.48
N ALA A 193 -10.03 -11.15 -6.51
CA ALA A 193 -9.46 -11.99 -5.46
C ALA A 193 -10.56 -12.58 -4.56
N HIS A 194 -10.43 -13.87 -4.22
CA HIS A 194 -11.31 -14.53 -3.29
C HIS A 194 -10.67 -15.79 -2.71
N GLU A 195 -10.66 -15.93 -1.41
CA GLU A 195 -9.95 -17.01 -0.69
C GLU A 195 -10.37 -18.43 -1.06
N SER A 196 -11.64 -18.63 -1.46
CA SER A 196 -12.19 -19.94 -1.82
C SER A 196 -11.88 -20.35 -3.26
N GLN A 197 -11.24 -19.50 -4.05
CA GLN A 197 -10.96 -19.77 -5.46
C GLN A 197 -9.61 -20.46 -5.66
N GLU A 198 -9.42 -21.00 -6.85
CA GLU A 198 -8.13 -21.53 -7.29
C GLU A 198 -7.14 -20.39 -7.61
N TYR A 199 -5.86 -20.73 -7.70
CA TYR A 199 -4.83 -19.79 -8.05
C TYR A 199 -4.84 -19.44 -9.54
N LEU A 200 -4.84 -18.16 -9.86
CA LEU A 200 -4.67 -17.61 -11.21
C LEU A 200 -3.33 -16.87 -11.29
N PRO A 201 -2.55 -17.04 -12.38
CA PRO A 201 -1.34 -16.26 -12.60
C PRO A 201 -1.71 -14.81 -12.98
N ILE A 202 -1.17 -13.84 -12.24
CA ILE A 202 -1.37 -12.40 -12.47
C ILE A 202 -0.02 -11.76 -12.75
N GLY A 203 0.12 -11.13 -13.92
CA GLY A 203 1.34 -10.44 -14.32
C GLY A 203 1.84 -10.80 -15.72
N MET A 204 3.11 -10.56 -15.99
CA MET A 204 3.71 -10.67 -17.31
C MET A 204 3.59 -12.08 -17.89
N GLY A 205 3.03 -12.17 -19.10
CA GLY A 205 2.88 -13.43 -19.83
C GLY A 205 1.71 -14.29 -19.41
N SER A 206 0.91 -13.85 -18.43
CA SER A 206 -0.33 -14.53 -18.06
C SER A 206 -1.46 -14.21 -19.04
N PRO A 207 -2.54 -15.01 -19.08
CA PRO A 207 -3.75 -14.68 -19.84
C PRO A 207 -4.57 -13.56 -19.21
N TYR A 208 -4.20 -13.13 -18.01
CA TYR A 208 -4.81 -12.05 -17.26
C TYR A 208 -3.86 -10.85 -17.22
N ASN A 209 -4.40 -9.66 -17.02
CA ASN A 209 -3.60 -8.45 -16.87
C ASN A 209 -2.67 -8.55 -15.63
N ASN A 210 -1.82 -7.56 -15.46
CA ASN A 210 -0.97 -7.39 -14.29
C ASN A 210 -1.72 -6.81 -13.08
N TYR A 211 -3.04 -6.86 -13.06
CA TYR A 211 -3.92 -6.30 -12.04
C TYR A 211 -4.91 -7.32 -11.52
N CYS A 212 -5.16 -7.32 -10.21
CA CYS A 212 -6.19 -8.12 -9.58
C CYS A 212 -6.96 -7.27 -8.56
N LEU A 213 -8.27 -7.24 -8.69
CA LEU A 213 -9.15 -6.53 -7.77
C LEU A 213 -9.16 -7.23 -6.41
N ARG A 214 -9.23 -6.46 -5.35
CA ARG A 214 -9.41 -6.91 -3.97
C ARG A 214 -10.71 -7.69 -3.76
N SER A 215 -10.77 -8.50 -2.70
CA SER A 215 -11.96 -9.28 -2.33
C SER A 215 -13.12 -8.42 -1.78
N GLY A 216 -12.82 -7.24 -1.25
CA GLY A 216 -13.80 -6.30 -0.69
C GLY A 216 -13.23 -4.89 -0.58
N ASN A 217 -14.10 -3.90 -0.43
CA ASN A 217 -13.68 -2.51 -0.21
C ASN A 217 -13.79 -2.17 1.28
N TYR A 218 -12.64 -2.05 1.93
CA TYR A 218 -12.51 -1.76 3.36
C TYR A 218 -11.82 -0.42 3.61
N GLU A 219 -11.57 0.37 2.57
CA GLU A 219 -10.99 1.70 2.65
C GLU A 219 -11.93 2.66 3.35
N LYS A 220 -11.40 3.46 4.28
CA LYS A 220 -12.11 4.57 4.92
C LYS A 220 -12.04 5.82 4.06
N PRO A 221 -12.94 6.82 4.32
CA PRO A 221 -12.88 8.12 3.64
C PRO A 221 -11.49 8.79 3.69
N ASP A 222 -11.23 9.68 2.75
CA ASP A 222 -9.93 10.34 2.54
C ASP A 222 -9.39 11.09 3.75
N ASP A 223 -10.26 11.63 4.61
CA ASP A 223 -9.90 12.39 5.81
C ASP A 223 -9.66 11.50 7.05
N GLU A 224 -9.79 10.17 6.89
CA GLU A 224 -9.55 9.21 7.96
C GLU A 224 -8.26 8.41 7.74
N TRP A 225 -7.65 7.98 8.85
CA TRP A 225 -6.49 7.08 8.81
C TRP A 225 -6.92 5.65 8.45
N ASN A 226 -6.31 5.11 7.41
CA ASN A 226 -6.38 3.72 7.01
C ASN A 226 -5.18 2.96 7.57
N THR A 227 -5.39 1.75 8.07
CA THR A 227 -4.33 0.84 8.49
C THR A 227 -4.19 -0.28 7.47
N LEU A 228 -2.98 -0.47 6.97
CA LEU A 228 -2.63 -1.53 6.05
C LEU A 228 -1.64 -2.48 6.73
N GLU A 229 -1.82 -3.77 6.49
CA GLU A 229 -0.89 -4.79 6.96
C GLU A 229 -0.51 -5.68 5.78
N LEU A 230 0.78 -5.89 5.62
CA LEU A 230 1.36 -6.79 4.63
C LEU A 230 2.13 -7.88 5.35
N ILE A 231 1.64 -9.10 5.26
CA ILE A 231 2.31 -10.27 5.83
C ILE A 231 2.97 -11.05 4.70
N CYS A 232 4.29 -11.18 4.76
CA CYS A 232 5.08 -11.97 3.84
C CYS A 232 5.73 -13.13 4.58
N TYR A 233 5.42 -14.37 4.18
CA TYR A 233 5.96 -15.56 4.81
C TYR A 233 6.15 -16.68 3.78
N GLU A 234 7.36 -17.22 3.68
CA GLU A 234 7.72 -18.36 2.80
C GLU A 234 7.19 -18.22 1.36
N GLY A 235 7.37 -17.04 0.75
CA GLY A 235 6.97 -16.75 -0.62
C GLY A 235 5.47 -16.52 -0.81
N LYS A 236 4.72 -16.39 0.27
CA LYS A 236 3.30 -16.00 0.27
C LYS A 236 3.16 -14.59 0.81
N SER A 237 2.13 -13.89 0.36
CA SER A 237 1.77 -12.57 0.87
C SER A 237 0.27 -12.49 1.16
N LEU A 238 -0.09 -11.67 2.14
CA LEU A 238 -1.46 -11.34 2.51
C LEU A 238 -1.56 -9.82 2.66
N HIS A 239 -2.55 -9.23 2.00
CA HIS A 239 -2.90 -7.82 2.12
C HIS A 239 -4.11 -7.69 3.05
N ILE A 240 -4.02 -6.81 4.04
CA ILE A 240 -5.10 -6.55 5.01
C ILE A 240 -5.35 -5.04 5.04
N VAL A 241 -6.60 -4.65 4.87
CA VAL A 241 -7.04 -3.25 4.91
C VAL A 241 -8.01 -3.08 6.08
N ASN A 242 -7.62 -2.28 7.09
CA ASN A 242 -8.45 -2.00 8.27
C ASN A 242 -8.89 -3.26 9.04
N GLY A 243 -8.06 -4.32 9.00
CA GLY A 243 -8.28 -5.58 9.70
C GLY A 243 -9.13 -6.61 8.95
N GLU A 244 -9.37 -6.38 7.66
CA GLU A 244 -10.13 -7.29 6.79
C GLU A 244 -9.30 -7.71 5.57
#